data_4b4bdf4d98794eb163f43358397f0f4d
#
_entry.id   4b4bdf4d98794eb163f43358397f0f4d
#
_cell.length_a   1.000
_cell.length_b   1.000
_cell.length_c   1.000
_cell.angle_alpha   90.00
_cell.angle_beta   90.00
_cell.angle_gamma   90.00
#
_symmetry.space_group_name_H-M   'P 1'
#
loop_
_entity.id
_entity.type
_entity.pdbx_description
1 polymer ?
#
loop_
_entity_poly.entity_id
_entity_poly.type
_entity_poly.pdbx_seq_one_letter_code
_entity_poly.pdbx_strand_id
1 'polypeptide(L)'
;MSRFLPFKFTDKQAIIFIGIQASGKTTFYEQMLADKGYTHISLDVLHTRNREDLLLAECLDNGRSFVVDNTDPEISVREKYIKKAKEYGYQVIGIFFQSKVRDCMRRNEQRGLKVPQKAIACTSNNLQLPSLDEGFDELYFVSININHQFKISPWRE
;
A
#
# COMPACT_ATOMS: atom_id res chain seq x y z
N MET A 1 20.19 0.98 -11.73
CA MET A 1 19.11 0.72 -10.78
C MET A 1 17.87 0.28 -11.51
N SER A 2 17.31 -0.84 -11.11
CA SER A 2 16.11 -1.37 -11.76
C SER A 2 14.83 -0.78 -11.16
N ARG A 3 13.97 -0.21 -12.02
CA ARG A 3 12.62 0.18 -11.65
C ARG A 3 11.62 -0.87 -12.12
N PHE A 4 12.06 -2.12 -12.08
CA PHE A 4 11.29 -3.22 -12.62
C PHE A 4 10.35 -3.76 -11.55
N LEU A 5 9.05 -3.81 -11.87
CA LEU A 5 8.04 -4.41 -11.02
C LEU A 5 7.85 -5.88 -11.40
N PRO A 6 7.64 -6.78 -10.43
CA PRO A 6 7.53 -8.21 -10.69
C PRO A 6 6.20 -8.66 -11.25
N PHE A 7 5.25 -7.75 -11.47
CA PHE A 7 3.94 -8.06 -12.02
C PHE A 7 3.69 -7.24 -13.29
N LYS A 8 2.83 -7.77 -14.15
CA LYS A 8 2.47 -7.10 -15.40
C LYS A 8 1.39 -6.05 -15.15
N PHE A 9 1.47 -4.95 -15.91
CA PHE A 9 0.41 -3.94 -15.90
C PHE A 9 -0.72 -4.43 -16.80
N THR A 10 -1.88 -4.65 -16.20
CA THR A 10 -3.09 -5.06 -16.92
C THR A 10 -4.23 -4.12 -16.51
N ASP A 11 -5.35 -4.20 -17.23
CA ASP A 11 -6.54 -3.46 -16.86
C ASP A 11 -7.09 -3.98 -15.52
N LYS A 12 -7.77 -3.12 -14.78
CA LYS A 12 -8.45 -3.47 -13.54
C LYS A 12 -7.52 -4.13 -12.52
N GLN A 13 -6.50 -3.40 -12.11
CA GLN A 13 -5.62 -3.82 -11.02
C GLN A 13 -5.90 -2.98 -9.78
N ALA A 14 -6.09 -3.66 -8.65
CA ALA A 14 -6.18 -3.04 -7.34
C ALA A 14 -4.93 -3.38 -6.56
N ILE A 15 -4.06 -2.40 -6.33
CA ILE A 15 -2.84 -2.58 -5.55
C ILE A 15 -3.10 -2.03 -4.15
N ILE A 16 -2.89 -2.87 -3.14
CA ILE A 16 -3.12 -2.51 -1.73
C ILE A 16 -1.78 -2.50 -1.00
N PHE A 17 -1.39 -1.32 -0.53
CA PHE A 17 -0.19 -1.14 0.28
C PHE A 17 -0.50 -1.47 1.74
N ILE A 18 0.43 -2.13 2.40
CA ILE A 18 0.35 -2.51 3.80
C ILE A 18 1.67 -2.13 4.45
N GLY A 19 1.61 -1.35 5.52
CA GLY A 19 2.83 -0.97 6.23
C GLY A 19 2.58 0.19 7.17
N ILE A 20 3.39 0.29 8.22
CA ILE A 20 3.26 1.39 9.18
C ILE A 20 3.74 2.70 8.56
N GLN A 21 3.46 3.81 9.24
CA GLN A 21 3.87 5.13 8.79
C GLN A 21 5.39 5.16 8.57
N ALA A 22 5.82 5.91 7.56
CA ALA A 22 7.23 6.07 7.20
C ALA A 22 7.94 4.79 6.74
N SER A 23 7.18 3.80 6.27
CA SER A 23 7.76 2.57 5.69
C SER A 23 8.12 2.71 4.20
N GLY A 24 7.80 3.86 3.59
CA GLY A 24 8.18 4.16 2.20
C GLY A 24 7.06 4.01 1.17
N LYS A 25 5.82 3.83 1.61
CA LYS A 25 4.69 3.58 0.71
C LYS A 25 4.48 4.67 -0.34
N THR A 26 4.35 5.92 0.10
CA THR A 26 4.09 7.04 -0.81
C THR A 26 5.26 7.27 -1.76
N THR A 27 6.49 7.18 -1.26
CA THR A 27 7.70 7.31 -2.09
C THR A 27 7.74 6.21 -3.14
N PHE A 28 7.41 4.97 -2.75
CA PHE A 28 7.35 3.85 -3.69
C PHE A 28 6.31 4.11 -4.78
N TYR A 29 5.12 4.58 -4.40
CA TYR A 29 4.10 4.94 -5.37
C TYR A 29 4.63 5.98 -6.36
N GLU A 30 5.22 7.07 -5.86
CA GLU A 30 5.72 8.16 -6.70
C GLU A 30 6.81 7.71 -7.67
N GLN A 31 7.71 6.85 -7.23
CA GLN A 31 8.83 6.39 -8.05
C GLN A 31 8.46 5.28 -9.02
N MET A 32 7.55 4.39 -8.63
CA MET A 32 7.32 3.15 -9.35
C MET A 32 5.99 3.07 -10.08
N LEU A 33 4.97 3.79 -9.63
CA LEU A 33 3.59 3.61 -10.09
C LEU A 33 2.92 4.88 -10.59
N ALA A 34 3.37 6.06 -10.17
CA ALA A 34 2.66 7.30 -10.46
C ALA A 34 2.49 7.57 -11.96
N ASP A 35 3.45 7.18 -12.78
CA ASP A 35 3.42 7.38 -14.23
C ASP A 35 2.79 6.23 -15.01
N LYS A 36 2.19 5.25 -14.29
CA LYS A 36 1.58 4.05 -14.89
C LYS A 36 0.06 4.12 -15.01
N GLY A 37 -0.53 5.25 -14.66
CA GLY A 37 -1.97 5.46 -14.82
C GLY A 37 -2.84 4.98 -13.66
N TYR A 38 -2.25 4.59 -12.53
CA TYR A 38 -3.02 4.21 -11.35
C TYR A 38 -3.58 5.45 -10.64
N THR A 39 -4.83 5.37 -10.20
CA THR A 39 -5.40 6.38 -9.33
C THR A 39 -4.87 6.15 -7.91
N HIS A 40 -4.32 7.21 -7.31
CA HIS A 40 -3.76 7.18 -5.96
C HIS A 40 -4.85 7.44 -4.93
N ILE A 41 -5.17 6.43 -4.11
CA ILE A 41 -6.16 6.54 -3.05
C ILE A 41 -5.42 6.56 -1.72
N SER A 42 -5.39 7.73 -1.08
CA SER A 42 -4.65 7.95 0.16
C SER A 42 -5.48 8.82 1.11
N LEU A 43 -5.65 8.36 2.34
CA LEU A 43 -6.35 9.14 3.36
C LEU A 43 -5.60 10.41 3.73
N ASP A 44 -4.28 10.42 3.62
CA ASP A 44 -3.48 11.62 3.87
C ASP A 44 -3.82 12.74 2.87
N VAL A 45 -4.19 12.38 1.64
CA VAL A 45 -4.61 13.33 0.61
C VAL A 45 -6.11 13.62 0.69
N LEU A 46 -6.91 12.59 0.88
CA LEU A 46 -8.38 12.70 0.84
C LEU A 46 -9.00 13.17 2.16
N HIS A 47 -8.31 12.92 3.26
CA HIS A 47 -8.66 13.35 4.63
C HIS A 47 -9.85 12.64 5.28
N THR A 48 -10.82 12.13 4.52
CA THR A 48 -12.00 11.48 5.10
C THR A 48 -12.29 10.14 4.43
N ARG A 49 -12.87 9.22 5.19
CA ARG A 49 -13.32 7.92 4.68
C ARG A 49 -14.40 8.09 3.61
N ASN A 50 -15.25 9.10 3.76
CA ASN A 50 -16.30 9.36 2.77
C ASN A 50 -15.70 9.70 1.40
N ARG A 51 -14.68 10.56 1.37
CA ARG A 51 -14.00 10.91 0.12
C ARG A 51 -13.27 9.72 -0.48
N GLU A 52 -12.67 8.89 0.37
CA GLU A 52 -12.03 7.66 -0.07
C GLU A 52 -13.04 6.71 -0.71
N ASP A 53 -14.18 6.51 -0.06
CA ASP A 53 -15.23 5.63 -0.57
C ASP A 53 -15.78 6.11 -1.92
N LEU A 54 -15.95 7.41 -2.08
CA LEU A 54 -16.41 8.00 -3.34
C LEU A 54 -15.40 7.78 -4.47
N LEU A 55 -14.12 8.02 -4.19
CA LEU A 55 -13.06 7.81 -5.19
C LEU A 55 -12.92 6.33 -5.56
N LEU A 56 -12.98 5.45 -4.56
CA LEU A 56 -12.93 4.01 -4.79
C LEU A 56 -14.10 3.57 -5.67
N ALA A 57 -15.32 4.02 -5.36
CA ALA A 57 -16.50 3.70 -6.15
C ALA A 57 -16.35 4.19 -7.60
N GLU A 58 -15.82 5.39 -7.79
CA GLU A 58 -15.56 5.94 -9.13
C GLU A 58 -14.59 5.06 -9.91
N CYS A 59 -13.50 4.63 -9.30
CA CYS A 59 -12.54 3.74 -9.94
C CYS A 59 -13.19 2.42 -10.34
N LEU A 60 -13.92 1.80 -9.42
CA LEU A 60 -14.57 0.51 -9.65
C LEU A 60 -15.61 0.61 -10.78
N ASP A 61 -16.44 1.65 -10.78
CA ASP A 61 -17.48 1.83 -11.78
C ASP A 61 -16.91 2.08 -13.18
N ASN A 62 -15.73 2.68 -13.27
CA ASN A 62 -15.10 3.01 -14.55
C ASN A 62 -13.98 2.05 -14.96
N GLY A 63 -13.73 1.01 -14.17
CA GLY A 63 -12.69 0.02 -14.47
C GLY A 63 -11.27 0.57 -14.40
N ARG A 64 -11.04 1.60 -13.60
CA ARG A 64 -9.72 2.21 -13.45
C ARG A 64 -8.88 1.44 -12.43
N SER A 65 -7.62 1.20 -12.75
CA SER A 65 -6.68 0.65 -11.80
C SER A 65 -6.33 1.68 -10.73
N PHE A 66 -6.13 1.21 -9.50
CA PHE A 66 -5.87 2.10 -8.37
C PHE A 66 -4.87 1.50 -7.39
N VAL A 67 -4.29 2.37 -6.59
CA VAL A 67 -3.40 2.01 -5.49
C VAL A 67 -4.00 2.56 -4.19
N VAL A 68 -4.24 1.69 -3.22
CA VAL A 68 -4.65 2.11 -1.88
C VAL A 68 -3.38 2.30 -1.04
N ASP A 69 -3.03 3.55 -0.79
CA ASP A 69 -1.81 3.95 -0.07
C ASP A 69 -2.17 4.42 1.34
N ASN A 70 -2.55 3.46 2.18
CA ASN A 70 -2.83 3.66 3.59
C ASN A 70 -1.99 2.65 4.38
N THR A 71 -2.02 2.72 5.70
CA THR A 71 -1.29 1.73 6.53
C THR A 71 -1.91 0.34 6.44
N ASP A 72 -3.25 0.27 6.38
CA ASP A 72 -4.04 -0.97 6.26
C ASP A 72 -3.55 -2.09 7.18
N PRO A 73 -3.41 -1.82 8.50
CA PRO A 73 -2.69 -2.72 9.38
C PRO A 73 -3.44 -4.01 9.71
N GLU A 74 -4.77 -3.98 9.69
CA GLU A 74 -5.57 -5.12 10.09
C GLU A 74 -6.21 -5.81 8.90
N ILE A 75 -6.35 -7.13 8.99
CA ILE A 75 -6.99 -7.94 7.95
C ILE A 75 -8.40 -7.42 7.66
N SER A 76 -9.16 -7.07 8.70
CA SER A 76 -10.52 -6.55 8.55
C SER A 76 -10.59 -5.25 7.73
N VAL A 77 -9.57 -4.40 7.85
CA VAL A 77 -9.49 -3.15 7.08
C VAL A 77 -9.22 -3.44 5.61
N ARG A 78 -8.33 -4.37 5.32
CA ARG A 78 -7.98 -4.76 3.95
C ARG A 78 -9.11 -5.49 3.24
N GLU A 79 -9.90 -6.26 3.99
CA GLU A 79 -11.00 -7.05 3.45
C GLU A 79 -11.97 -6.23 2.61
N LYS A 80 -12.27 -5.01 3.05
CA LYS A 80 -13.16 -4.10 2.34
C LYS A 80 -12.70 -3.86 0.89
N TYR A 81 -11.41 -3.56 0.71
CA TYR A 81 -10.86 -3.26 -0.62
C TYR A 81 -10.78 -4.52 -1.47
N ILE A 82 -10.33 -5.62 -0.89
CA ILE A 82 -10.19 -6.90 -1.59
C ILE A 82 -11.54 -7.38 -2.09
N LYS A 83 -12.54 -7.38 -1.22
CA LYS A 83 -13.88 -7.84 -1.56
C LYS A 83 -14.49 -7.02 -2.70
N LYS A 84 -14.45 -5.70 -2.59
CA LYS A 84 -15.01 -4.81 -3.61
C LYS A 84 -14.27 -4.97 -4.95
N ALA A 85 -12.95 -5.04 -4.93
CA ALA A 85 -12.16 -5.22 -6.14
C ALA A 85 -12.50 -6.55 -6.82
N LYS A 86 -12.63 -7.63 -6.07
CA LYS A 86 -13.00 -8.94 -6.60
C LYS A 86 -14.39 -8.93 -7.20
N GLU A 87 -15.35 -8.28 -6.56
CA GLU A 87 -16.72 -8.17 -7.08
C GLU A 87 -16.77 -7.49 -8.45
N TYR A 88 -15.85 -6.57 -8.71
CA TYR A 88 -15.76 -5.85 -9.98
C TYR A 88 -14.79 -6.49 -10.99
N GLY A 89 -14.25 -7.65 -10.67
CA GLY A 89 -13.36 -8.39 -11.58
C GLY A 89 -11.93 -7.90 -11.63
N TYR A 90 -11.44 -7.25 -10.58
CA TYR A 90 -10.07 -6.75 -10.50
C TYR A 90 -9.08 -7.85 -10.09
N GLN A 91 -7.86 -7.76 -10.60
CA GLN A 91 -6.72 -8.46 -10.04
C GLN A 91 -6.28 -7.69 -8.79
N VAL A 92 -6.12 -8.39 -7.68
CA VAL A 92 -5.74 -7.76 -6.40
C VAL A 92 -4.29 -8.11 -6.04
N ILE A 93 -3.46 -7.09 -5.94
CA ILE A 93 -2.04 -7.23 -5.63
C ILE A 93 -1.77 -6.55 -4.29
N GLY A 94 -1.23 -7.31 -3.34
CA GLY A 94 -0.81 -6.77 -2.05
C GLY A 94 0.69 -6.49 -2.05
N ILE A 95 1.08 -5.37 -1.47
CA ILE A 95 2.49 -5.03 -1.28
C ILE A 95 2.69 -4.65 0.18
N PHE A 96 3.44 -5.50 0.90
CA PHE A 96 3.78 -5.25 2.29
C PHE A 96 5.14 -4.58 2.38
N PHE A 97 5.14 -3.41 3.01
CA PHE A 97 6.37 -2.64 3.23
C PHE A 97 6.96 -3.02 4.58
N GLN A 98 8.23 -3.38 4.60
CA GLN A 98 8.92 -3.73 5.84
C GLN A 98 8.66 -2.67 6.90
N SER A 99 8.10 -3.08 8.03
CA SER A 99 7.57 -2.19 9.05
C SER A 99 8.33 -2.31 10.37
N LYS A 100 9.66 -2.16 10.30
CA LYS A 100 10.51 -2.10 11.50
C LYS A 100 10.32 -0.74 12.16
N VAL A 101 9.78 -0.75 13.37
CA VAL A 101 9.43 0.47 14.10
C VAL A 101 10.62 1.44 14.22
N ARG A 102 11.79 0.93 14.59
CA ARG A 102 13.00 1.76 14.76
C ARG A 102 13.34 2.50 13.46
N ASP A 103 13.36 1.79 12.35
CA ASP A 103 13.71 2.36 11.04
C ASP A 103 12.66 3.37 10.59
N CYS A 104 11.39 3.05 10.81
CA CYS A 104 10.29 3.95 10.45
C CYS A 104 10.29 5.21 11.30
N MET A 105 10.57 5.10 12.59
CA MET A 105 10.69 6.27 13.48
C MET A 105 11.84 7.18 13.05
N ARG A 106 12.98 6.61 12.67
CA ARG A 106 14.11 7.37 12.17
C ARG A 106 13.76 8.13 10.87
N ARG A 107 13.11 7.45 9.92
CA ARG A 107 12.66 8.10 8.67
C ARG A 107 11.64 9.19 8.95
N ASN A 108 10.74 8.94 9.90
CA ASN A 108 9.73 9.93 10.29
C ASN A 108 10.37 11.23 10.79
N GLU A 109 11.45 11.13 11.55
CA GLU A 109 12.17 12.32 12.04
C GLU A 109 12.79 13.15 10.90
N GLN A 110 13.04 12.54 9.76
CA GLN A 110 13.64 13.19 8.59
C GLN A 110 12.59 13.73 7.60
N ARG A 111 11.31 13.49 7.85
CA ARG A 111 10.22 13.93 6.97
C ARG A 111 9.87 15.39 7.24
N GLY A 112 9.35 16.06 6.18
CA GLY A 112 8.80 17.41 6.33
C GLY A 112 7.52 17.43 7.16
N LEU A 113 6.62 16.47 6.94
CA LEU A 113 5.42 16.28 7.75
C LEU A 113 5.60 15.04 8.59
N LYS A 114 5.79 15.22 9.89
CA LYS A 114 6.00 14.12 10.83
C LYS A 114 4.69 13.69 11.46
N VAL A 115 4.56 12.39 11.69
CA VAL A 115 3.47 11.87 12.51
C VAL A 115 4.01 11.63 13.93
N PRO A 116 3.16 11.63 14.97
CA PRO A 116 3.62 11.31 16.32
C PRO A 116 4.18 9.89 16.40
N GLN A 117 5.27 9.72 17.13
CA GLN A 117 5.87 8.39 17.35
C GLN A 117 4.85 7.40 17.93
N LYS A 118 3.97 7.90 18.80
CA LYS A 118 2.92 7.09 19.39
C LYS A 118 1.99 6.49 18.33
N ALA A 119 1.71 7.23 17.26
CA ALA A 119 0.88 6.74 16.16
C ALA A 119 1.57 5.57 15.43
N ILE A 120 2.88 5.68 15.21
CA ILE A 120 3.66 4.61 14.59
C ILE A 120 3.64 3.35 15.46
N ALA A 121 3.87 3.51 16.77
CA ALA A 121 3.86 2.39 17.71
C ALA A 121 2.47 1.72 17.76
N CYS A 122 1.41 2.52 17.79
CA CYS A 122 0.04 2.02 17.83
C CYS A 122 -0.29 1.21 16.56
N THR A 123 0.06 1.74 15.39
CA THR A 123 -0.17 1.03 14.13
C THR A 123 0.63 -0.27 14.10
N SER A 124 1.87 -0.26 14.57
CA SER A 124 2.71 -1.46 14.63
C SER A 124 2.10 -2.53 15.52
N ASN A 125 1.53 -2.14 16.66
CA ASN A 125 0.89 -3.09 17.58
C ASN A 125 -0.36 -3.73 16.96
N ASN A 126 -1.04 -3.04 16.05
CA ASN A 126 -2.25 -3.54 15.39
C ASN A 126 -1.96 -4.23 14.06
N LEU A 127 -0.72 -4.19 13.61
CA LEU A 127 -0.34 -4.74 12.31
C LEU A 127 -0.45 -6.26 12.31
N GLN A 128 -1.26 -6.78 11.40
CA GLN A 128 -1.36 -8.20 11.11
C GLN A 128 -0.64 -8.47 9.79
N LEU A 129 0.27 -9.43 9.78
CA LEU A 129 0.97 -9.77 8.55
C LEU A 129 0.00 -10.28 7.49
N PRO A 130 0.22 -9.92 6.23
CA PRO A 130 -0.69 -10.35 5.17
C PRO A 130 -0.51 -11.82 4.83
N SER A 131 -1.53 -12.37 4.16
CA SER A 131 -1.54 -13.74 3.68
C SER A 131 -2.32 -13.79 2.36
N LEU A 132 -1.94 -14.70 1.48
CA LEU A 132 -2.69 -14.95 0.25
C LEU A 132 -4.13 -15.38 0.53
N ASP A 133 -4.37 -15.98 1.71
CA ASP A 133 -5.72 -16.38 2.13
C ASP A 133 -6.71 -15.22 2.25
N GLU A 134 -6.21 -14.00 2.34
CA GLU A 134 -7.07 -12.81 2.38
C GLU A 134 -7.76 -12.54 1.03
N GLY A 135 -7.28 -13.14 -0.05
CA GLY A 135 -7.83 -12.95 -1.39
C GLY A 135 -6.90 -12.22 -2.35
N PHE A 136 -5.64 -12.01 -1.98
CA PHE A 136 -4.66 -11.45 -2.90
C PHE A 136 -4.33 -12.46 -4.01
N ASP A 137 -4.33 -11.99 -5.24
CA ASP A 137 -3.88 -12.81 -6.38
C ASP A 137 -2.36 -12.91 -6.40
N GLU A 138 -1.68 -11.83 -6.00
CA GLU A 138 -0.22 -11.78 -5.83
C GLU A 138 0.08 -10.96 -4.59
N LEU A 139 1.18 -11.30 -3.93
CA LEU A 139 1.58 -10.64 -2.69
C LEU A 139 3.10 -10.49 -2.66
N TYR A 140 3.57 -9.27 -2.41
CA TYR A 140 4.99 -8.92 -2.46
C TYR A 140 5.46 -8.27 -1.17
N PHE A 141 6.77 -8.36 -0.96
CA PHE A 141 7.47 -7.73 0.16
C PHE A 141 8.42 -6.68 -0.37
N VAL A 142 8.35 -5.47 0.19
CA VAL A 142 9.25 -4.37 -0.17
C VAL A 142 10.07 -3.96 1.06
N SER A 143 11.37 -3.84 0.86
CA SER A 143 12.27 -3.29 1.86
C SER A 143 13.13 -2.18 1.23
N ILE A 144 13.75 -1.37 2.08
CA ILE A 144 14.64 -0.30 1.64
C ILE A 144 16.05 -0.69 2.06
N ASN A 145 16.98 -0.74 1.11
CA ASN A 145 18.37 -1.11 1.40
C ASN A 145 19.16 0.08 1.94
N ILE A 146 20.43 -0.17 2.26
CA ILE A 146 21.33 0.84 2.81
C ILE A 146 21.55 2.04 1.88
N ASN A 147 21.34 1.85 0.59
CA ASN A 147 21.47 2.89 -0.42
C ASN A 147 20.14 3.60 -0.69
N HIS A 148 19.16 3.44 0.18
CA HIS A 148 17.82 4.01 0.05
C HIS A 148 17.07 3.56 -1.22
N GLN A 149 17.38 2.37 -1.71
CA GLN A 149 16.73 1.77 -2.87
C GLN A 149 15.71 0.73 -2.43
N PHE A 150 14.61 0.64 -3.16
CA PHE A 150 13.59 -0.37 -2.89
C PHE A 150 14.02 -1.72 -3.44
N LYS A 151 13.80 -2.76 -2.62
CA LYS A 151 13.98 -4.14 -3.01
C LYS A 151 12.63 -4.84 -2.91
N ILE A 152 12.19 -5.46 -4.02
CA ILE A 152 10.89 -6.12 -4.11
C ILE A 152 11.12 -7.62 -4.27
N SER A 153 10.40 -8.42 -3.48
CA SER A 153 10.46 -9.86 -3.58
C SER A 153 9.07 -10.45 -3.33
N PRO A 154 8.80 -11.70 -3.80
CA PRO A 154 7.55 -12.35 -3.46
C PRO A 154 7.42 -12.52 -1.94
N TRP A 155 6.18 -12.41 -1.46
CA TRP A 155 5.89 -12.66 -0.05
C TRP A 155 6.14 -14.13 0.29
N ARG A 156 6.77 -14.37 1.41
CA ARG A 156 7.00 -15.73 1.93
C ARG A 156 6.42 -15.84 3.32
N GLU A 157 5.56 -16.78 3.49
CA GLU A 157 4.93 -17.07 4.79
C GLU A 157 5.83 -17.94 5.67
#